data_45afed144d865d19963eb9159c3a20c1
#
_entry.id   45afed144d865d19963eb9159c3a20c1
#
_cell.length_a   1.000
_cell.length_b   1.000
_cell.length_c   1.000
_cell.angle_alpha   90.00
_cell.angle_beta   90.00
_cell.angle_gamma   90.00
#
_symmetry.space_group_name_H-M   'P 1'
#
loop_
_entity.id
_entity.type
_entity.pdbx_description
1 polymer ?
#
loop_
_entity_poly.entity_id
_entity_poly.type
_entity_poly.pdbx_seq_one_letter_code
_entity_poly.pdbx_strand_id
1 'polypeptide(L)'
;MLIAIIIIIILVILICITITLYILEIKEINNITTQLKEIKATNSNLKLSVAAASKSVKKLVLEINDTLKEKQKSEIEYKNMNQEVKQTISNLSHDFRTPLTSIMGYMQLIEDETLPWKEKKEYIDIVKRRAEALQTLIESFYDLSRLEAKEYKFDLKPLKLDLIIYDLIASYYKELTRKGIEPKLHINEKTNMVIADENAVIRIFSNLIQNAIKYGEKDLEIRLEEEKSCIITTISNYSTKLNSEDIKHIFERTFTADRTRTGQGTGIGLAITKELVVQMGHEISAILDNNKLRIVIKWKTLECKV
;
A
#
# COMPACT_ATOMS: atom_id res chain seq x y z
N MET A 1 31.59 -1.24 79.05
CA MET A 1 30.70 -2.39 78.84
C MET A 1 29.37 -2.01 78.22
N LEU A 2 28.62 -1.04 78.71
CA LEU A 2 27.29 -0.62 78.22
C LEU A 2 27.34 -0.14 76.72
N ILE A 3 28.31 0.70 76.37
CA ILE A 3 28.49 1.21 75.01
C ILE A 3 28.75 0.08 73.95
N ALA A 4 29.55 -0.92 74.30
CA ALA A 4 29.82 -2.08 73.42
C ALA A 4 28.55 -2.91 73.16
N ILE A 5 27.69 -3.06 74.18
CA ILE A 5 26.40 -3.77 74.05
C ILE A 5 25.45 -3.01 73.10
N ILE A 6 25.38 -1.67 73.25
CA ILE A 6 24.55 -0.84 72.40
C ILE A 6 25.02 -0.93 70.95
N ILE A 7 26.34 -0.89 70.69
CA ILE A 7 26.91 -1.04 69.31
C ILE A 7 26.55 -2.39 68.66
N ILE A 8 26.63 -3.49 69.48
CA ILE A 8 26.26 -4.83 69.01
C ILE A 8 24.79 -4.92 68.61
N ILE A 9 23.90 -4.32 69.45
CA ILE A 9 22.45 -4.29 69.19
C ILE A 9 22.16 -3.53 67.90
N ILE A 10 22.77 -2.38 67.69
CA ILE A 10 22.62 -1.57 66.47
C ILE A 10 23.08 -2.38 65.25
N LEU A 11 24.19 -3.08 65.35
CA LEU A 11 24.77 -3.87 64.25
C LEU A 11 23.87 -5.06 63.91
N VAL A 12 23.29 -5.75 64.88
CA VAL A 12 22.32 -6.83 64.69
C VAL A 12 21.05 -6.30 63.99
N ILE A 13 20.53 -5.14 64.42
CA ILE A 13 19.35 -4.53 63.79
C ILE A 13 19.65 -4.20 62.33
N LEU A 14 20.81 -3.61 62.03
CA LEU A 14 21.22 -3.26 60.68
C LEU A 14 21.34 -4.51 59.78
N ILE A 15 21.91 -5.60 60.28
CA ILE A 15 21.99 -6.89 59.60
C ILE A 15 20.59 -7.46 59.33
N CYS A 16 19.68 -7.42 60.30
CA CYS A 16 18.31 -7.88 60.14
C CYS A 16 17.57 -7.06 59.05
N ILE A 17 17.74 -5.76 59.03
CA ILE A 17 17.17 -4.88 57.99
C ILE A 17 17.71 -5.23 56.61
N THR A 18 19.02 -5.38 56.44
CA THR A 18 19.62 -5.72 55.13
C THR A 18 19.19 -7.08 54.63
N ILE A 19 19.10 -8.11 55.51
CA ILE A 19 18.60 -9.42 55.16
C ILE A 19 17.13 -9.35 54.70
N THR A 20 16.30 -8.60 55.45
CA THR A 20 14.88 -8.46 55.11
C THR A 20 14.70 -7.79 53.73
N LEU A 21 15.44 -6.72 53.44
CA LEU A 21 15.40 -6.04 52.13
C LEU A 21 15.86 -6.97 51.01
N TYR A 22 16.91 -7.76 51.23
CA TYR A 22 17.40 -8.73 50.27
C TYR A 22 16.38 -9.82 49.94
N ILE A 23 15.70 -10.37 50.95
CA ILE A 23 14.61 -11.36 50.77
C ILE A 23 13.46 -10.77 49.96
N LEU A 24 13.08 -9.52 50.22
CA LEU A 24 12.02 -8.82 49.46
C LEU A 24 12.41 -8.63 47.97
N GLU A 25 13.66 -8.25 47.68
CA GLU A 25 14.14 -8.15 46.29
C GLU A 25 14.10 -9.50 45.53
N ILE A 26 14.57 -10.57 46.17
CA ILE A 26 14.52 -11.94 45.57
C ILE A 26 13.08 -12.34 45.26
N LYS A 27 12.15 -12.08 46.18
CA LYS A 27 10.74 -12.40 46.01
C LYS A 27 10.14 -11.62 44.81
N GLU A 28 10.50 -10.35 44.67
CA GLU A 28 10.00 -9.54 43.53
C GLU A 28 10.59 -9.98 42.19
N ILE A 29 11.86 -10.34 42.14
CA ILE A 29 12.49 -10.91 40.92
C ILE A 29 11.82 -12.22 40.49
N ASN A 30 11.51 -13.09 41.46
CA ASN A 30 10.79 -14.34 41.21
C ASN A 30 9.36 -14.08 40.70
N ASN A 31 8.68 -13.08 41.22
CA ASN A 31 7.36 -12.63 40.73
C ASN A 31 7.41 -12.13 39.30
N ILE A 32 8.39 -11.27 38.95
CA ILE A 32 8.62 -10.80 37.58
C ILE A 32 8.87 -11.99 36.67
N THR A 33 9.70 -12.95 37.07
CA THR A 33 10.01 -14.12 36.27
C THR A 33 8.77 -14.98 35.99
N THR A 34 7.89 -15.11 37.00
CA THR A 34 6.61 -15.84 36.83
C THR A 34 5.67 -15.10 35.87
N GLN A 35 5.47 -13.78 36.06
CA GLN A 35 4.68 -12.98 35.11
C GLN A 35 5.22 -13.06 33.67
N LEU A 36 6.53 -13.01 33.48
CA LEU A 36 7.14 -13.10 32.16
C LEU A 36 6.89 -14.48 31.51
N LYS A 37 6.93 -15.56 32.30
CA LYS A 37 6.58 -16.91 31.83
C LYS A 37 5.11 -17.01 31.41
N GLU A 38 4.20 -16.41 32.18
CA GLU A 38 2.79 -16.37 31.85
C GLU A 38 2.50 -15.56 30.59
N ILE A 39 3.10 -14.37 30.45
CA ILE A 39 3.00 -13.55 29.24
C ILE A 39 3.46 -14.34 28.02
N LYS A 40 4.60 -15.06 28.13
CA LYS A 40 5.13 -15.90 27.05
C LYS A 40 4.23 -17.08 26.71
N ALA A 41 3.62 -17.72 27.72
CA ALA A 41 2.77 -18.91 27.52
C ALA A 41 1.40 -18.55 26.93
N THR A 42 0.81 -17.43 27.36
CA THR A 42 -0.55 -17.02 26.96
C THR A 42 -0.55 -16.07 25.76
N ASN A 43 0.61 -15.59 25.33
CA ASN A 43 0.74 -14.54 24.31
C ASN A 43 -0.15 -13.32 24.62
N SER A 44 -0.28 -13.00 25.93
CA SER A 44 -1.21 -11.99 26.42
C SER A 44 -0.58 -10.60 26.42
N ASN A 45 -1.43 -9.58 26.29
CA ASN A 45 -1.04 -8.16 26.31
C ASN A 45 -0.75 -7.63 27.73
N LEU A 46 -0.48 -8.49 28.67
CA LEU A 46 -0.19 -8.12 30.04
C LEU A 46 1.15 -7.41 30.16
N LYS A 47 1.20 -6.43 31.03
CA LYS A 47 2.45 -5.72 31.38
C LYS A 47 2.97 -6.28 32.69
N LEU A 48 4.29 -6.34 32.81
CA LEU A 48 4.95 -6.64 34.07
C LEU A 48 4.64 -5.53 35.09
N SER A 49 4.24 -5.91 36.29
CA SER A 49 4.00 -4.98 37.37
C SER A 49 4.85 -5.35 38.59
N VAL A 50 5.36 -4.34 39.29
CA VAL A 50 6.15 -4.48 40.49
C VAL A 50 5.59 -3.58 41.58
N ALA A 51 5.41 -4.11 42.80
CA ALA A 51 4.84 -3.37 43.93
C ALA A 51 5.95 -2.73 44.80
N ALA A 52 6.96 -3.48 45.20
CA ALA A 52 7.97 -3.08 46.18
C ALA A 52 9.42 -3.33 45.71
N ALA A 53 9.74 -2.91 44.50
CA ALA A 53 11.07 -3.13 43.93
C ALA A 53 12.01 -1.93 44.11
N SER A 54 13.32 -2.20 44.16
CA SER A 54 14.35 -1.18 44.11
C SER A 54 14.25 -0.34 42.82
N LYS A 55 14.86 0.85 42.81
CA LYS A 55 14.87 1.74 41.66
C LYS A 55 15.45 1.06 40.40
N SER A 56 16.44 0.18 40.58
CA SER A 56 17.07 -0.57 39.49
C SER A 56 16.14 -1.61 38.89
N VAL A 57 15.41 -2.37 39.72
CA VAL A 57 14.44 -3.35 39.24
C VAL A 57 13.26 -2.68 38.53
N LYS A 58 12.79 -1.54 39.05
CA LYS A 58 11.74 -0.74 38.36
C LYS A 58 12.18 -0.29 36.97
N LYS A 59 13.42 0.19 36.84
CA LYS A 59 13.97 0.60 35.55
C LYS A 59 14.04 -0.58 34.58
N LEU A 60 14.51 -1.74 35.06
CA LEU A 60 14.55 -2.98 34.24
C LEU A 60 13.16 -3.39 33.75
N VAL A 61 12.15 -3.33 34.64
CA VAL A 61 10.76 -3.68 34.28
C VAL A 61 10.18 -2.71 33.22
N LEU A 62 10.53 -1.43 33.28
CA LEU A 62 10.13 -0.47 32.25
C LEU A 62 10.73 -0.83 30.88
N GLU A 63 12.02 -1.10 30.80
CA GLU A 63 12.70 -1.51 29.56
C GLU A 63 12.14 -2.81 28.98
N ILE A 64 11.84 -3.80 29.85
CA ILE A 64 11.19 -5.04 29.42
C ILE A 64 9.79 -4.78 28.88
N ASN A 65 9.00 -3.94 29.54
CA ASN A 65 7.67 -3.58 29.06
C ASN A 65 7.70 -2.84 27.73
N ASP A 66 8.66 -1.97 27.51
CA ASP A 66 8.83 -1.29 26.21
C ASP A 66 9.22 -2.29 25.11
N THR A 67 10.16 -3.21 25.38
CA THR A 67 10.51 -4.29 24.44
C THR A 67 9.31 -5.20 24.11
N LEU A 68 8.50 -5.56 25.11
CA LEU A 68 7.28 -6.34 24.91
C LEU A 68 6.27 -5.59 24.04
N LYS A 69 6.13 -4.28 24.25
CA LYS A 69 5.23 -3.43 23.44
C LYS A 69 5.71 -3.34 21.96
N GLU A 70 7.00 -3.16 21.74
CA GLU A 70 7.56 -3.16 20.38
C GLU A 70 7.35 -4.50 19.69
N LYS A 71 7.62 -5.60 20.38
CA LYS A 71 7.38 -6.97 19.88
C LYS A 71 5.92 -7.16 19.50
N GLN A 72 5.00 -6.76 20.36
CA GLN A 72 3.56 -6.85 20.10
C GLN A 72 3.15 -6.04 18.86
N LYS A 73 3.68 -4.82 18.73
CA LYS A 73 3.43 -3.99 17.54
C LYS A 73 3.90 -4.70 16.27
N SER A 74 5.12 -5.24 16.28
CA SER A 74 5.64 -6.01 15.13
C SER A 74 4.81 -7.26 14.81
N GLU A 75 4.30 -7.97 15.83
CA GLU A 75 3.44 -9.14 15.61
C GLU A 75 2.09 -8.75 14.98
N ILE A 76 1.51 -7.63 15.40
CA ILE A 76 0.26 -7.10 14.80
C ILE A 76 0.52 -6.69 13.35
N GLU A 77 1.59 -5.95 13.08
CA GLU A 77 1.97 -5.54 11.74
C GLU A 77 2.21 -6.76 10.83
N TYR A 78 2.92 -7.78 11.32
CA TYR A 78 3.14 -9.03 10.60
C TYR A 78 1.84 -9.78 10.29
N LYS A 79 0.91 -9.88 11.26
CA LYS A 79 -0.40 -10.51 11.05
C LYS A 79 -1.22 -9.76 10.01
N ASN A 80 -1.26 -8.43 10.09
CA ASN A 80 -1.97 -7.59 9.13
C ASN A 80 -1.39 -7.76 7.72
N MET A 81 -0.08 -7.71 7.57
CA MET A 81 0.61 -7.94 6.30
C MET A 81 0.32 -9.33 5.73
N ASN A 82 0.36 -10.38 6.55
CA ASN A 82 0.07 -11.75 6.12
C ASN A 82 -1.40 -11.91 5.70
N GLN A 83 -2.32 -11.23 6.37
CA GLN A 83 -3.73 -11.22 5.99
C GLN A 83 -3.94 -10.47 4.67
N GLU A 84 -3.27 -9.35 4.46
CA GLU A 84 -3.30 -8.58 3.21
C GLU A 84 -2.76 -9.41 2.04
N VAL A 85 -1.64 -10.11 2.22
CA VAL A 85 -1.09 -11.03 1.19
C VAL A 85 -2.08 -12.14 0.84
N LYS A 86 -2.69 -12.81 1.84
CA LYS A 86 -3.71 -13.85 1.60
C LYS A 86 -4.91 -13.30 0.84
N GLN A 87 -5.40 -12.12 1.20
CA GLN A 87 -6.50 -11.46 0.52
C GLN A 87 -6.15 -11.11 -0.93
N THR A 88 -4.93 -10.62 -1.16
CA THR A 88 -4.42 -10.30 -2.50
C THR A 88 -4.38 -11.55 -3.38
N ILE A 89 -3.82 -12.66 -2.89
CA ILE A 89 -3.78 -13.93 -3.62
C ILE A 89 -5.20 -14.44 -3.94
N SER A 90 -6.12 -14.35 -2.98
CA SER A 90 -7.52 -14.76 -3.19
C SER A 90 -8.21 -13.93 -4.27
N ASN A 91 -8.03 -12.61 -4.21
CA ASN A 91 -8.61 -11.68 -5.18
C ASN A 91 -8.03 -11.91 -6.59
N LEU A 92 -6.71 -12.06 -6.71
CA LEU A 92 -6.04 -12.37 -7.98
C LEU A 92 -6.52 -13.69 -8.59
N SER A 93 -6.66 -14.73 -7.75
CA SER A 93 -7.16 -16.03 -8.21
C SER A 93 -8.57 -15.91 -8.79
N HIS A 94 -9.42 -15.09 -8.19
CA HIS A 94 -10.76 -14.80 -8.70
C HIS A 94 -10.68 -14.03 -10.04
N ASP A 95 -9.83 -13.02 -10.12
CA ASP A 95 -9.70 -12.15 -11.28
C ASP A 95 -9.06 -12.87 -12.48
N PHE A 96 -8.22 -13.86 -12.27
CA PHE A 96 -7.73 -14.77 -13.31
C PHE A 96 -8.78 -15.78 -13.76
N ARG A 97 -9.56 -16.32 -12.82
CA ARG A 97 -10.58 -17.36 -13.13
C ARG A 97 -11.64 -16.82 -14.06
N THR A 98 -12.10 -15.59 -13.86
CA THR A 98 -13.18 -14.99 -14.65
C THR A 98 -12.89 -14.95 -16.16
N PRO A 99 -11.79 -14.34 -16.66
CA PRO A 99 -11.49 -14.37 -18.08
C PRO A 99 -11.18 -15.79 -18.59
N LEU A 100 -10.49 -16.61 -17.78
CA LEU A 100 -10.18 -17.99 -18.14
C LEU A 100 -11.42 -18.83 -18.38
N THR A 101 -12.40 -18.77 -17.46
CA THR A 101 -13.68 -19.47 -17.59
C THR A 101 -14.43 -19.00 -18.83
N SER A 102 -14.41 -17.69 -19.11
CA SER A 102 -15.01 -17.14 -20.34
C SER A 102 -14.35 -17.67 -21.61
N ILE A 103 -13.00 -17.71 -21.63
CA ILE A 103 -12.23 -18.27 -22.77
C ILE A 103 -12.65 -19.73 -22.98
N MET A 104 -12.64 -20.55 -21.94
CA MET A 104 -13.01 -21.97 -22.04
C MET A 104 -14.43 -22.16 -22.51
N GLY A 105 -15.39 -21.39 -22.00
CA GLY A 105 -16.79 -21.47 -22.42
C GLY A 105 -17.00 -21.10 -23.89
N TYR A 106 -16.38 -20.02 -24.38
CA TYR A 106 -16.49 -19.64 -25.79
C TYR A 106 -15.74 -20.62 -26.71
N MET A 107 -14.62 -21.20 -26.27
CA MET A 107 -13.93 -22.25 -27.03
C MET A 107 -14.82 -23.49 -27.24
N GLN A 108 -15.54 -23.94 -26.17
CA GLN A 108 -16.51 -25.06 -26.30
C GLN A 108 -17.63 -24.74 -27.31
N LEU A 109 -18.13 -23.48 -27.31
CA LEU A 109 -19.13 -23.06 -28.30
C LEU A 109 -18.60 -23.03 -29.74
N ILE A 110 -17.32 -22.67 -29.93
CA ILE A 110 -16.66 -22.63 -31.24
C ILE A 110 -16.47 -24.05 -31.82
N GLU A 111 -16.34 -25.08 -30.96
CA GLU A 111 -16.23 -26.48 -31.35
C GLU A 111 -17.52 -27.05 -31.98
N ASP A 112 -18.66 -26.36 -31.79
CA ASP A 112 -19.92 -26.75 -32.43
C ASP A 112 -19.82 -26.52 -33.95
N GLU A 113 -19.84 -27.62 -34.71
CA GLU A 113 -19.78 -27.59 -36.16
C GLU A 113 -20.99 -26.91 -36.82
N THR A 114 -22.12 -26.87 -36.12
CA THR A 114 -23.38 -26.29 -36.63
C THR A 114 -23.41 -24.77 -36.51
N LEU A 115 -22.48 -24.17 -35.76
CA LEU A 115 -22.45 -22.74 -35.49
C LEU A 115 -22.11 -21.94 -36.77
N PRO A 116 -22.93 -20.89 -37.12
CA PRO A 116 -22.64 -20.02 -38.25
C PRO A 116 -21.27 -19.34 -38.17
N TRP A 117 -20.58 -19.24 -39.31
CA TRP A 117 -19.25 -18.62 -39.36
C TRP A 117 -19.16 -17.21 -38.75
N LYS A 118 -20.21 -16.43 -38.91
CA LYS A 118 -20.30 -15.08 -38.32
C LYS A 118 -20.23 -15.12 -36.79
N GLU A 119 -20.94 -16.03 -36.16
CA GLU A 119 -20.95 -16.21 -34.70
C GLU A 119 -19.62 -16.80 -34.22
N LYS A 120 -19.04 -17.76 -34.97
CA LYS A 120 -17.67 -18.26 -34.67
C LYS A 120 -16.65 -17.13 -34.62
N LYS A 121 -16.71 -16.20 -35.58
CA LYS A 121 -15.81 -15.04 -35.61
C LYS A 121 -16.03 -14.13 -34.41
N GLU A 122 -17.27 -13.85 -34.04
CA GLU A 122 -17.58 -13.04 -32.84
C GLU A 122 -17.05 -13.70 -31.56
N TYR A 123 -17.18 -15.01 -31.42
CA TYR A 123 -16.65 -15.74 -30.25
C TYR A 123 -15.13 -15.76 -30.22
N ILE A 124 -14.46 -15.93 -31.36
CA ILE A 124 -12.99 -15.81 -31.47
C ILE A 124 -12.53 -14.41 -31.02
N ASP A 125 -13.23 -13.36 -31.45
CA ASP A 125 -12.91 -11.98 -31.04
C ASP A 125 -13.11 -11.78 -29.51
N ILE A 126 -14.10 -12.44 -28.92
CA ILE A 126 -14.29 -12.41 -27.47
C ILE A 126 -13.14 -13.14 -26.75
N VAL A 127 -12.80 -14.35 -27.23
CA VAL A 127 -11.67 -15.14 -26.67
C VAL A 127 -10.37 -14.32 -26.72
N LYS A 128 -10.08 -13.69 -27.85
CA LYS A 128 -8.89 -12.85 -28.02
C LYS A 128 -8.88 -11.72 -26.99
N ARG A 129 -9.96 -10.94 -26.88
CA ARG A 129 -10.06 -9.85 -25.89
C ARG A 129 -9.89 -10.33 -24.44
N ARG A 130 -10.43 -11.52 -24.10
CA ARG A 130 -10.29 -12.10 -22.77
C ARG A 130 -8.86 -12.58 -22.49
N ALA A 131 -8.18 -13.13 -23.49
CA ALA A 131 -6.79 -13.52 -23.38
C ALA A 131 -5.86 -12.30 -23.21
N GLU A 132 -6.07 -11.23 -23.98
CA GLU A 132 -5.36 -9.95 -23.83
C GLU A 132 -5.56 -9.34 -22.44
N ALA A 133 -6.79 -9.37 -21.92
CA ALA A 133 -7.09 -8.89 -20.58
C ALA A 133 -6.38 -9.73 -19.49
N LEU A 134 -6.34 -11.06 -19.66
CA LEU A 134 -5.64 -11.95 -18.74
C LEU A 134 -4.13 -11.71 -18.76
N GLN A 135 -3.54 -11.53 -19.95
CA GLN A 135 -2.14 -11.19 -20.09
C GLN A 135 -1.80 -9.89 -19.36
N THR A 136 -2.57 -8.83 -19.57
CA THR A 136 -2.38 -7.53 -18.88
C THR A 136 -2.43 -7.68 -17.36
N LEU A 137 -3.31 -8.56 -16.86
CA LEU A 137 -3.41 -8.88 -15.44
C LEU A 137 -2.15 -9.53 -14.89
N ILE A 138 -1.64 -10.55 -15.60
CA ILE A 138 -0.43 -11.28 -15.21
C ILE A 138 0.77 -10.33 -15.21
N GLU A 139 0.94 -9.51 -16.26
CA GLU A 139 1.99 -8.51 -16.35
C GLU A 139 1.92 -7.50 -15.19
N SER A 140 0.71 -7.01 -14.88
CA SER A 140 0.50 -6.08 -13.77
C SER A 140 0.86 -6.69 -12.42
N PHE A 141 0.51 -7.95 -12.20
CA PHE A 141 0.87 -8.67 -10.98
C PHE A 141 2.38 -8.91 -10.87
N TYR A 142 3.02 -9.33 -11.97
CA TYR A 142 4.45 -9.54 -12.00
C TYR A 142 5.24 -8.27 -11.67
N ASP A 143 4.83 -7.14 -12.26
CA ASP A 143 5.46 -5.86 -11.99
C ASP A 143 5.24 -5.37 -10.56
N LEU A 144 4.04 -5.56 -10.01
CA LEU A 144 3.78 -5.25 -8.60
C LEU A 144 4.70 -6.07 -7.70
N SER A 145 4.83 -7.38 -7.96
CA SER A 145 5.71 -8.26 -7.20
C SER A 145 7.17 -7.80 -7.22
N ARG A 146 7.68 -7.39 -8.39
CA ARG A 146 9.04 -6.86 -8.54
C ARG A 146 9.25 -5.52 -7.84
N LEU A 147 8.25 -4.64 -7.91
CA LEU A 147 8.28 -3.36 -7.20
C LEU A 147 8.32 -3.58 -5.68
N GLU A 148 7.50 -4.47 -5.14
CA GLU A 148 7.49 -4.79 -3.71
C GLU A 148 8.80 -5.42 -3.22
N ALA A 149 9.38 -6.30 -4.03
CA ALA A 149 10.69 -6.87 -3.76
C ALA A 149 11.85 -5.85 -3.92
N LYS A 150 11.56 -4.61 -4.37
CA LYS A 150 12.54 -3.60 -4.76
C LYS A 150 13.55 -4.09 -5.82
N GLU A 151 13.11 -5.01 -6.65
CA GLU A 151 13.88 -5.58 -7.76
C GLU A 151 13.69 -4.83 -9.08
N TYR A 152 12.77 -3.85 -9.11
CA TYR A 152 12.54 -3.03 -10.28
C TYR A 152 13.69 -2.04 -10.45
N LYS A 153 14.43 -2.18 -11.54
CA LYS A 153 15.57 -1.29 -11.88
C LYS A 153 15.06 -0.15 -12.74
N PHE A 154 15.08 1.07 -12.19
CA PHE A 154 14.70 2.28 -12.91
C PHE A 154 15.88 2.80 -13.74
N ASP A 155 15.62 3.18 -15.00
CA ASP A 155 16.54 3.93 -15.85
C ASP A 155 16.20 5.43 -15.76
N LEU A 156 16.62 6.06 -14.65
CA LEU A 156 16.29 7.45 -14.35
C LEU A 156 17.02 8.41 -15.28
N LYS A 157 16.27 9.19 -16.09
CA LYS A 157 16.78 10.17 -17.04
C LYS A 157 15.97 11.47 -16.96
N PRO A 158 16.57 12.61 -17.38
CA PRO A 158 15.80 13.84 -17.57
C PRO A 158 14.78 13.66 -18.67
N LEU A 159 13.49 13.89 -18.37
CA LEU A 159 12.40 13.83 -19.36
C LEU A 159 11.39 14.96 -19.20
N LYS A 160 10.71 15.22 -20.32
CA LYS A 160 9.63 16.19 -20.45
C LYS A 160 8.28 15.47 -20.31
N LEU A 161 7.52 15.80 -19.27
CA LEU A 161 6.23 15.17 -19.01
C LEU A 161 5.14 15.59 -19.99
N ASP A 162 5.18 16.82 -20.50
CA ASP A 162 4.24 17.35 -21.49
C ASP A 162 4.20 16.48 -22.75
N LEU A 163 5.34 16.09 -23.30
CA LEU A 163 5.43 15.26 -24.50
C LEU A 163 4.78 13.88 -24.27
N ILE A 164 5.10 13.24 -23.14
CA ILE A 164 4.55 11.93 -22.80
C ILE A 164 3.02 12.00 -22.62
N ILE A 165 2.51 13.08 -21.99
CA ILE A 165 1.07 13.26 -21.80
C ILE A 165 0.37 13.44 -23.16
N TYR A 166 0.91 14.26 -24.06
CA TYR A 166 0.32 14.45 -25.38
C TYR A 166 0.30 13.16 -26.20
N ASP A 167 1.40 12.41 -26.23
CA ASP A 167 1.49 11.14 -26.95
C ASP A 167 0.49 10.12 -26.43
N LEU A 168 0.33 10.03 -25.11
CA LEU A 168 -0.65 9.13 -24.49
C LEU A 168 -2.08 9.55 -24.79
N ILE A 169 -2.44 10.82 -24.69
CA ILE A 169 -3.78 11.29 -25.04
C ILE A 169 -4.09 11.02 -26.50
N ALA A 170 -3.12 11.20 -27.41
CA ALA A 170 -3.27 10.85 -28.80
C ALA A 170 -3.50 9.34 -29.00
N SER A 171 -2.78 8.49 -28.25
CA SER A 171 -2.95 7.03 -28.33
C SER A 171 -4.33 6.57 -27.83
N TYR A 172 -4.87 7.19 -26.80
CA TYR A 172 -6.20 6.90 -26.23
C TYR A 172 -7.35 7.63 -26.91
N TYR A 173 -7.10 8.48 -27.93
CA TYR A 173 -8.11 9.33 -28.55
C TYR A 173 -9.35 8.58 -29.05
N LYS A 174 -9.15 7.45 -29.74
CA LYS A 174 -10.27 6.61 -30.23
C LYS A 174 -11.14 6.08 -29.10
N GLU A 175 -10.54 5.69 -27.98
CA GLU A 175 -11.25 5.15 -26.84
C GLU A 175 -12.01 6.25 -26.07
N LEU A 176 -11.38 7.38 -25.87
CA LEU A 176 -11.98 8.59 -25.28
C LEU A 176 -13.21 9.03 -26.09
N THR A 177 -13.06 9.16 -27.42
CA THR A 177 -14.16 9.55 -28.32
C THR A 177 -15.32 8.55 -28.27
N ARG A 178 -15.03 7.24 -28.27
CA ARG A 178 -16.06 6.19 -28.16
C ARG A 178 -16.84 6.28 -26.86
N LYS A 179 -16.21 6.73 -25.78
CA LYS A 179 -16.82 6.95 -24.46
C LYS A 179 -17.49 8.31 -24.33
N GLY A 180 -17.34 9.21 -25.30
CA GLY A 180 -17.85 10.57 -25.26
C GLY A 180 -17.11 11.44 -24.24
N ILE A 181 -15.84 11.16 -24.01
CA ILE A 181 -14.95 11.93 -23.13
C ILE A 181 -14.11 12.86 -23.97
N GLU A 182 -14.22 14.16 -23.69
CA GLU A 182 -13.36 15.19 -24.27
C GLU A 182 -12.34 15.63 -23.20
N PRO A 183 -11.05 15.25 -23.33
CA PRO A 183 -10.06 15.57 -22.29
C PRO A 183 -9.74 17.07 -22.30
N LYS A 184 -9.78 17.70 -21.13
CA LYS A 184 -9.35 19.07 -20.89
C LYS A 184 -7.89 19.09 -20.48
N LEU A 185 -7.03 19.67 -21.33
CA LEU A 185 -5.59 19.72 -21.11
C LEU A 185 -5.18 21.14 -20.72
N HIS A 186 -4.61 21.30 -19.53
CA HIS A 186 -4.00 22.54 -19.04
C HIS A 186 -2.53 22.29 -18.79
N ILE A 187 -1.73 22.30 -19.86
CA ILE A 187 -0.34 21.87 -19.86
C ILE A 187 0.56 23.09 -20.03
N ASN A 188 1.40 23.36 -19.06
CA ASN A 188 2.46 24.34 -19.17
C ASN A 188 3.68 23.69 -19.85
N GLU A 189 3.91 23.99 -21.13
CA GLU A 189 5.02 23.43 -21.93
C GLU A 189 6.40 23.97 -21.52
N LYS A 190 6.44 25.02 -20.68
CA LYS A 190 7.69 25.64 -20.20
C LYS A 190 8.18 25.01 -18.88
N THR A 191 7.60 23.88 -18.46
CA THR A 191 8.06 23.19 -17.25
C THR A 191 9.47 22.63 -17.41
N ASN A 192 10.20 22.58 -16.32
CA ASN A 192 11.50 21.94 -16.25
C ASN A 192 11.42 20.43 -16.54
N MET A 193 12.58 19.78 -16.70
CA MET A 193 12.65 18.31 -16.81
C MET A 193 12.56 17.67 -15.42
N VAL A 194 11.96 16.50 -15.35
CA VAL A 194 11.98 15.64 -14.17
C VAL A 194 12.97 14.50 -14.36
N ILE A 195 13.52 13.98 -13.26
CA ILE A 195 14.37 12.80 -13.30
C ILE A 195 13.49 11.59 -13.02
N ALA A 196 13.15 10.84 -14.05
CA ALA A 196 12.27 9.67 -13.94
C ALA A 196 12.61 8.62 -15.01
N ASP A 197 12.04 7.43 -14.87
CA ASP A 197 12.07 6.39 -15.88
C ASP A 197 10.90 6.58 -16.84
N GLU A 198 11.18 6.69 -18.12
CA GLU A 198 10.18 6.97 -19.16
C GLU A 198 9.09 5.90 -19.22
N ASN A 199 9.47 4.61 -19.15
CA ASN A 199 8.52 3.51 -19.18
C ASN A 199 7.62 3.52 -17.93
N ALA A 200 8.20 3.83 -16.75
CA ALA A 200 7.44 3.98 -15.53
C ALA A 200 6.45 5.15 -15.61
N VAL A 201 6.86 6.30 -16.17
CA VAL A 201 6.00 7.47 -16.35
C VAL A 201 4.87 7.18 -17.34
N ILE A 202 5.16 6.55 -18.48
CA ILE A 202 4.16 6.10 -19.45
C ILE A 202 3.14 5.19 -18.76
N ARG A 203 3.60 4.24 -17.94
CA ARG A 203 2.74 3.32 -17.21
C ARG A 203 1.87 4.02 -16.19
N ILE A 204 2.43 4.95 -15.42
CA ILE A 204 1.70 5.79 -14.45
C ILE A 204 0.54 6.50 -15.15
N PHE A 205 0.83 7.27 -16.19
CA PHE A 205 -0.20 8.04 -16.89
C PHE A 205 -1.20 7.15 -17.64
N SER A 206 -0.76 6.05 -18.23
CA SER A 206 -1.66 5.07 -18.85
C SER A 206 -2.66 4.49 -17.85
N ASN A 207 -2.20 4.10 -16.65
CA ASN A 207 -3.07 3.61 -15.59
C ASN A 207 -4.10 4.67 -15.16
N LEU A 208 -3.67 5.93 -15.00
CA LEU A 208 -4.55 7.01 -14.56
C LEU A 208 -5.58 7.39 -15.64
N ILE A 209 -5.17 7.45 -16.90
CA ILE A 209 -6.07 7.71 -18.05
C ILE A 209 -7.08 6.57 -18.20
N GLN A 210 -6.63 5.32 -18.14
CA GLN A 210 -7.52 4.15 -18.22
C GLN A 210 -8.52 4.13 -17.06
N ASN A 211 -8.11 4.49 -15.85
CA ASN A 211 -9.01 4.62 -14.71
C ASN A 211 -10.07 5.70 -14.97
N ALA A 212 -9.70 6.86 -15.51
CA ALA A 212 -10.64 7.91 -15.85
C ALA A 212 -11.62 7.48 -16.95
N ILE A 213 -11.15 6.78 -17.98
CA ILE A 213 -12.00 6.22 -19.06
C ILE A 213 -12.99 5.17 -18.50
N LYS A 214 -12.56 4.38 -17.53
CA LYS A 214 -13.31 3.24 -17.02
C LYS A 214 -14.32 3.63 -15.95
N TYR A 215 -13.92 4.51 -15.05
CA TYR A 215 -14.68 4.88 -13.85
C TYR A 215 -15.16 6.33 -13.85
N GLY A 216 -14.61 7.17 -14.73
CA GLY A 216 -14.99 8.57 -14.87
C GLY A 216 -16.34 8.75 -15.56
N GLU A 217 -17.08 9.78 -15.18
CA GLU A 217 -18.37 10.16 -15.76
C GLU A 217 -18.18 11.23 -16.85
N LYS A 218 -17.65 10.80 -18.01
CA LYS A 218 -17.47 11.64 -19.22
C LYS A 218 -16.61 12.91 -19.02
N ASP A 219 -15.78 12.95 -17.99
CA ASP A 219 -14.88 14.06 -17.72
C ASP A 219 -13.47 13.54 -17.45
N LEU A 220 -12.48 14.15 -18.11
CA LEU A 220 -11.06 13.93 -17.86
C LEU A 220 -10.35 15.28 -17.98
N GLU A 221 -9.73 15.71 -16.90
CA GLU A 221 -8.92 16.93 -16.88
C GLU A 221 -7.50 16.58 -16.44
N ILE A 222 -6.51 17.03 -17.21
CA ILE A 222 -5.09 16.86 -16.92
C ILE A 222 -4.45 18.23 -16.84
N ARG A 223 -3.80 18.51 -15.69
CA ARG A 223 -3.03 19.73 -15.45
C ARG A 223 -1.57 19.39 -15.26
N LEU A 224 -0.69 20.16 -15.86
CA LEU A 224 0.74 20.13 -15.64
C LEU A 224 1.21 21.55 -15.34
N GLU A 225 1.64 21.76 -14.11
CA GLU A 225 2.04 23.08 -13.60
C GLU A 225 3.39 22.97 -12.90
N GLU A 226 4.13 24.05 -12.86
CA GLU A 226 5.38 24.14 -12.09
C GLU A 226 5.21 25.06 -10.91
N GLU A 227 5.44 24.54 -9.70
CA GLU A 227 5.39 25.28 -8.45
C GLU A 227 6.73 25.19 -7.72
N LYS A 228 7.39 26.36 -7.50
CA LYS A 228 8.63 26.55 -6.72
C LYS A 228 9.75 25.62 -7.20
N SER A 229 10.01 24.67 -7.50
CA SER A 229 11.04 23.70 -7.92
C SER A 229 10.47 22.29 -8.09
N CYS A 230 9.15 22.17 -8.12
CA CYS A 230 8.49 20.89 -8.33
C CYS A 230 7.52 21.02 -9.48
N ILE A 231 7.38 19.96 -10.25
CA ILE A 231 6.34 19.86 -11.27
C ILE A 231 5.18 19.10 -10.66
N ILE A 232 3.98 19.63 -10.82
CA ILE A 232 2.76 19.02 -10.32
C ILE A 232 1.91 18.58 -11.51
N THR A 233 1.61 17.28 -11.54
CA THR A 233 0.62 16.74 -12.48
C THR A 233 -0.64 16.40 -11.70
N THR A 234 -1.77 16.93 -12.13
CA THR A 234 -3.09 16.59 -11.58
C THR A 234 -3.93 15.95 -12.65
N ILE A 235 -4.39 14.72 -12.41
CA ILE A 235 -5.37 14.04 -13.26
C ILE A 235 -6.66 13.93 -12.48
N SER A 236 -7.75 14.43 -13.05
CA SER A 236 -9.03 14.46 -12.37
C SER A 236 -10.18 14.01 -13.26
N ASN A 237 -11.14 13.35 -12.61
CA ASN A 237 -12.40 12.90 -13.22
C ASN A 237 -13.52 12.87 -12.18
N TYR A 238 -14.77 12.99 -12.62
CA TYR A 238 -15.92 12.81 -11.73
C TYR A 238 -16.14 11.31 -11.44
N SER A 239 -16.51 10.99 -10.20
CA SER A 239 -16.86 9.65 -9.76
C SER A 239 -17.87 9.70 -8.62
N THR A 240 -19.10 9.31 -8.87
CA THR A 240 -20.17 9.22 -7.85
C THR A 240 -20.07 7.97 -6.97
N LYS A 241 -19.19 7.03 -7.32
CA LYS A 241 -19.03 5.76 -6.60
C LYS A 241 -18.04 5.82 -5.43
N LEU A 242 -17.26 6.88 -5.33
CA LEU A 242 -16.26 7.06 -4.28
C LEU A 242 -16.81 7.93 -3.16
N ASN A 243 -16.42 7.61 -1.93
CA ASN A 243 -16.66 8.43 -0.75
C ASN A 243 -15.33 8.87 -0.10
N SER A 244 -15.38 9.75 0.89
CA SER A 244 -14.17 10.31 1.54
C SER A 244 -13.34 9.25 2.29
N GLU A 245 -13.96 8.16 2.76
CA GLU A 245 -13.26 7.06 3.41
C GLU A 245 -12.48 6.22 2.39
N ASP A 246 -13.05 6.01 1.20
CA ASP A 246 -12.43 5.27 0.11
C ASP A 246 -11.09 5.88 -0.32
N ILE A 247 -10.92 7.20 -0.20
CA ILE A 247 -9.70 7.90 -0.59
C ILE A 247 -8.48 7.48 0.24
N LYS A 248 -8.68 7.12 1.51
CA LYS A 248 -7.59 6.65 2.37
C LYS A 248 -7.01 5.33 1.88
N HIS A 249 -7.83 4.54 1.20
CA HIS A 249 -7.52 3.18 0.74
C HIS A 249 -7.31 3.06 -0.77
N ILE A 250 -7.47 4.17 -1.52
CA ILE A 250 -7.50 4.14 -3.00
C ILE A 250 -6.23 3.58 -3.65
N PHE A 251 -5.10 3.66 -2.95
CA PHE A 251 -3.81 3.12 -3.39
C PHE A 251 -3.50 1.73 -2.81
N GLU A 252 -4.41 1.13 -2.03
CA GLU A 252 -4.23 -0.23 -1.54
C GLU A 252 -4.43 -1.25 -2.66
N ARG A 253 -3.71 -2.38 -2.60
CA ARG A 253 -3.55 -3.37 -3.67
C ARG A 253 -4.82 -4.00 -4.20
N THR A 254 -5.89 -3.98 -3.46
CA THR A 254 -7.14 -4.67 -3.84
C THR A 254 -8.35 -3.77 -3.72
N PHE A 255 -8.09 -2.48 -3.58
CA PHE A 255 -9.16 -1.51 -3.46
C PHE A 255 -9.93 -1.39 -4.78
N THR A 256 -11.23 -1.61 -4.71
CA THR A 256 -12.19 -1.35 -5.78
C THR A 256 -13.40 -0.64 -5.20
N ALA A 257 -13.77 0.50 -5.77
CA ALA A 257 -15.00 1.22 -5.39
C ALA A 257 -16.27 0.42 -5.73
N ASP A 258 -16.19 -0.50 -6.70
CA ASP A 258 -17.29 -1.36 -7.10
C ASP A 258 -17.36 -2.60 -6.20
N ARG A 259 -18.15 -2.50 -5.13
CA ARG A 259 -18.39 -3.59 -4.16
C ARG A 259 -19.08 -4.81 -4.76
N THR A 260 -19.70 -4.68 -5.93
CA THR A 260 -20.42 -5.77 -6.62
C THR A 260 -19.54 -6.59 -7.55
N ARG A 261 -18.24 -6.24 -7.67
CA ARG A 261 -17.23 -6.93 -8.48
C ARG A 261 -17.75 -7.39 -9.85
N THR A 262 -18.19 -6.45 -10.67
CA THR A 262 -18.63 -6.77 -12.05
C THR A 262 -17.48 -7.18 -12.99
N GLY A 263 -16.32 -7.55 -12.46
CA GLY A 263 -15.18 -8.08 -13.21
C GLY A 263 -14.39 -7.04 -14.04
N GLN A 264 -14.60 -5.76 -13.83
CA GLN A 264 -14.00 -4.73 -14.67
C GLN A 264 -12.73 -4.06 -14.12
N GLY A 265 -12.22 -4.43 -12.93
CA GLY A 265 -11.03 -3.81 -12.36
C GLY A 265 -10.33 -4.65 -11.33
N THR A 266 -9.01 -4.75 -11.43
CA THR A 266 -8.16 -5.56 -10.56
C THR A 266 -7.79 -4.86 -9.26
N GLY A 267 -8.02 -3.53 -9.15
CA GLY A 267 -7.55 -2.73 -8.03
C GLY A 267 -6.04 -2.55 -7.93
N ILE A 268 -5.28 -3.14 -8.87
CA ILE A 268 -3.80 -3.15 -8.83
C ILE A 268 -3.20 -1.89 -9.46
N GLY A 269 -3.88 -1.27 -10.43
CA GLY A 269 -3.33 -0.16 -11.22
C GLY A 269 -2.88 1.05 -10.39
N LEU A 270 -3.70 1.50 -9.43
CA LEU A 270 -3.32 2.63 -8.56
C LEU A 270 -2.24 2.26 -7.55
N ALA A 271 -2.21 1.01 -7.07
CA ALA A 271 -1.14 0.52 -6.21
C ALA A 271 0.21 0.54 -6.95
N ILE A 272 0.26 0.01 -8.19
CA ILE A 272 1.45 0.09 -9.05
C ILE A 272 1.85 1.55 -9.29
N THR A 273 0.89 2.42 -9.59
CA THR A 273 1.15 3.86 -9.81
C THR A 273 1.83 4.48 -8.59
N LYS A 274 1.33 4.21 -7.39
CA LYS A 274 1.94 4.70 -6.15
C LYS A 274 3.35 4.18 -5.96
N GLU A 275 3.56 2.87 -6.12
CA GLU A 275 4.88 2.26 -5.95
C GLU A 275 5.90 2.81 -6.94
N LEU A 276 5.54 2.96 -8.22
CA LEU A 276 6.41 3.56 -9.23
C LEU A 276 6.79 4.99 -8.86
N VAL A 277 5.82 5.83 -8.49
CA VAL A 277 6.07 7.23 -8.11
C VAL A 277 6.98 7.33 -6.90
N VAL A 278 6.68 6.57 -5.83
CA VAL A 278 7.43 6.63 -4.56
C VAL A 278 8.84 6.09 -4.72
N GLN A 279 9.02 4.97 -5.43
CA GLN A 279 10.35 4.38 -5.63
C GLN A 279 11.25 5.20 -6.53
N MET A 280 10.70 6.01 -7.44
CA MET A 280 11.47 7.05 -8.17
C MET A 280 11.77 8.30 -7.33
N GLY A 281 11.32 8.36 -6.05
CA GLY A 281 11.59 9.48 -5.14
C GLY A 281 10.60 10.64 -5.22
N HIS A 282 9.47 10.47 -5.90
CA HIS A 282 8.40 11.45 -6.06
C HIS A 282 7.25 11.22 -5.06
N GLU A 283 6.25 12.09 -5.06
CA GLU A 283 5.12 12.02 -4.14
C GLU A 283 3.79 11.91 -4.91
N ILE A 284 2.87 11.09 -4.40
CA ILE A 284 1.51 10.96 -4.96
C ILE A 284 0.48 11.08 -3.86
N SER A 285 -0.64 11.71 -4.17
CA SER A 285 -1.79 11.84 -3.28
C SER A 285 -3.10 11.79 -4.05
N ALA A 286 -4.19 11.52 -3.34
CA ALA A 286 -5.54 11.53 -3.89
C ALA A 286 -6.43 12.44 -3.05
N ILE A 287 -7.30 13.19 -3.71
CA ILE A 287 -8.26 14.12 -3.10
C ILE A 287 -9.61 13.90 -3.77
N LEU A 288 -10.66 13.80 -2.97
CA LEU A 288 -12.04 13.79 -3.45
C LEU A 288 -12.74 15.08 -2.98
N ASP A 289 -13.20 15.87 -3.92
CA ASP A 289 -13.92 17.10 -3.65
C ASP A 289 -15.13 17.20 -4.58
N ASN A 290 -16.33 17.31 -4.03
CA ASN A 290 -17.59 17.39 -4.79
C ASN A 290 -17.71 16.29 -5.86
N ASN A 291 -17.44 15.04 -5.50
CA ASN A 291 -17.41 13.87 -6.40
C ASN A 291 -16.35 13.94 -7.51
N LYS A 292 -15.44 14.90 -7.46
CA LYS A 292 -14.30 14.99 -8.36
C LYS A 292 -13.07 14.37 -7.71
N LEU A 293 -12.66 13.20 -8.21
CA LEU A 293 -11.40 12.58 -7.82
C LEU A 293 -10.26 13.32 -8.51
N ARG A 294 -9.25 13.68 -7.72
CA ARG A 294 -7.99 14.28 -8.21
C ARG A 294 -6.83 13.40 -7.73
N ILE A 295 -6.06 12.87 -8.66
CA ILE A 295 -4.77 12.25 -8.36
C ILE A 295 -3.69 13.26 -8.65
N VAL A 296 -2.91 13.59 -7.64
CA VAL A 296 -1.86 14.61 -7.71
C VAL A 296 -0.51 13.95 -7.55
N ILE A 297 0.37 14.14 -8.53
CA ILE A 297 1.76 13.66 -8.47
C ILE A 297 2.67 14.87 -8.44
N LYS A 298 3.54 14.91 -7.43
CA LYS A 298 4.55 15.94 -7.26
C LYS A 298 5.91 15.38 -7.64
N TRP A 299 6.40 15.83 -8.77
CA TRP A 299 7.67 15.43 -9.34
C TRP A 299 8.78 16.34 -8.82
N LYS A 300 9.83 15.78 -8.26
CA LYS A 300 11.01 16.54 -7.86
C LYS A 300 11.87 16.80 -9.10
N THR A 301 12.26 18.07 -9.31
CA THR A 301 13.20 18.47 -10.36
C THR A 301 14.63 18.36 -9.86
N LEU A 302 15.59 18.52 -10.76
CA LEU A 302 17.03 18.60 -10.42
C LEU A 302 17.37 19.75 -9.43
N GLU A 303 16.55 20.78 -9.40
CA GLU A 303 16.75 21.97 -8.55
C GLU A 303 16.08 21.82 -7.16
N CYS A 304 15.25 20.81 -6.96
CA CYS A 304 14.58 20.53 -5.69
C CYS A 304 15.59 19.87 -4.73
N LYS A 305 16.48 20.67 -4.15
CA LYS A 305 17.32 20.23 -3.02
C LYS A 305 16.43 20.04 -1.80
N VAL A 306 16.54 18.85 -1.20
CA VAL A 306 15.97 18.50 0.11
C VAL A 306 16.51 19.41 1.20
#